data_040349c084bd70aef8e6482768260de3
#
_entry.id   040349c084bd70aef8e6482768260de3
#
_cell.length_a   1.000
_cell.length_b   1.000
_cell.length_c   1.000
_cell.angle_alpha   90.00
_cell.angle_beta   90.00
_cell.angle_gamma   90.00
#
_symmetry.space_group_name_H-M   'P 1'
#
loop_
_entity.id
_entity.type
_entity.pdbx_description
1 polymer ?
#
loop_
_entity_poly.entity_id
_entity_poly.type
_entity_poly.pdbx_seq_one_letter_code
_entity_poly.pdbx_strand_id
1 'polypeptide(L)'
;CSYELAEYARKYRNKATVSHSQRSVTRISIEFDDMVWIEDLQEMCAKALMTETQVVVKREDEMAFAELNGSYLKFVEDAARLLYEQLSGDDRIKDFRIICSHQESLHSHDAISVMLAPNSSFSRDVPHELWSSLIHIS
;
A
#
# COMPACT_ATOMS: atom_id res chain seq x y z
N CYS A 1 -22.62 3.21 -9.87
CA CYS A 1 -22.22 2.44 -8.68
C CYS A 1 -21.48 3.31 -7.66
N SER A 2 -20.48 4.04 -8.09
CA SER A 2 -19.62 4.87 -7.23
C SER A 2 -20.32 6.03 -6.55
N TYR A 3 -21.09 6.76 -7.32
CA TYR A 3 -21.83 7.93 -6.84
C TYR A 3 -22.89 7.54 -5.82
N GLU A 4 -23.64 6.49 -6.12
CA GLU A 4 -24.70 5.97 -5.25
C GLU A 4 -24.17 5.48 -3.91
N LEU A 5 -23.02 4.78 -3.93
CA LEU A 5 -22.37 4.30 -2.71
C LEU A 5 -21.86 5.46 -1.84
N ALA A 6 -21.23 6.45 -2.46
CA ALA A 6 -20.74 7.64 -1.77
C ALA A 6 -21.89 8.47 -1.18
N GLU A 7 -22.99 8.62 -1.93
CA GLU A 7 -24.16 9.35 -1.47
C GLU A 7 -24.88 8.61 -0.33
N TYR A 8 -25.02 7.29 -0.43
CA TYR A 8 -25.57 6.46 0.64
C TYR A 8 -24.76 6.58 1.93
N ALA A 9 -23.45 6.42 1.84
CA ALA A 9 -22.56 6.50 2.99
C ALA A 9 -22.58 7.90 3.63
N ARG A 10 -22.58 8.96 2.84
CA ARG A 10 -22.69 10.33 3.33
C ARG A 10 -24.04 10.57 4.01
N LYS A 11 -25.14 10.16 3.38
CA LYS A 11 -26.50 10.46 3.83
C LYS A 11 -26.93 9.66 5.05
N TYR A 12 -26.57 8.38 5.11
CA TYR A 12 -27.06 7.45 6.13
C TYR A 12 -26.03 7.04 7.16
N ARG A 13 -24.75 7.21 6.87
CA ARG A 13 -23.68 6.77 7.76
C ARG A 13 -22.70 7.88 8.15
N ASN A 14 -22.84 9.06 7.58
CA ASN A 14 -21.94 10.20 7.78
C ASN A 14 -20.46 9.84 7.57
N LYS A 15 -20.18 9.03 6.54
CA LYS A 15 -18.84 8.57 6.20
C LYS A 15 -18.50 8.94 4.77
N ALA A 16 -17.20 9.22 4.54
CA ALA A 16 -16.65 9.27 3.20
C ALA A 16 -16.36 7.85 2.71
N THR A 17 -16.68 7.57 1.47
CA THR A 17 -16.28 6.33 0.79
C THR A 17 -15.62 6.65 -0.53
N VAL A 18 -14.73 5.79 -0.96
CA VAL A 18 -14.18 5.81 -2.31
C VAL A 18 -14.69 4.57 -3.05
N SER A 19 -15.22 4.79 -4.22
CA SER A 19 -15.81 3.74 -5.05
C SER A 19 -14.79 2.89 -5.78
N HIS A 20 -13.64 3.45 -6.04
CA HIS A 20 -12.52 2.79 -6.67
C HIS A 20 -11.29 2.92 -5.77
N SER A 21 -10.88 1.77 -5.24
CA SER A 21 -9.57 1.63 -4.62
C SER A 21 -8.61 1.19 -5.70
N GLN A 22 -7.58 1.98 -5.93
CA GLN A 22 -6.49 1.57 -6.79
C GLN A 22 -5.69 0.50 -6.07
N ARG A 23 -5.27 -0.52 -6.81
CA ARG A 23 -4.41 -1.56 -6.26
C ARG A 23 -3.04 -0.97 -5.94
N SER A 24 -2.59 -1.20 -4.72
CA SER A 24 -1.23 -0.88 -4.29
C SER A 24 -0.41 -2.15 -4.16
N VAL A 25 0.82 -2.10 -4.61
CA VAL A 25 1.79 -3.17 -4.43
C VAL A 25 3.00 -2.61 -3.70
N THR A 26 3.40 -3.27 -2.63
CA THR A 26 4.62 -2.91 -1.90
C THR A 26 5.59 -4.08 -1.94
N ARG A 27 6.83 -3.79 -2.29
CA ARG A 27 7.96 -4.72 -2.23
C ARG A 27 8.93 -4.25 -1.16
N ILE A 28 9.22 -5.12 -0.21
CA ILE A 28 10.13 -4.86 0.89
C ILE A 28 11.29 -5.86 0.78
N SER A 29 12.51 -5.34 0.82
CA SER A 29 13.74 -6.11 0.97
C SER A 29 14.33 -5.73 2.31
N ILE A 30 14.72 -6.70 3.12
CA ILE A 30 15.34 -6.48 4.43
C ILE A 30 16.64 -7.25 4.56
N GLU A 31 17.57 -6.69 5.33
CA GLU A 31 18.70 -7.38 5.93
C GLU A 31 18.49 -7.37 7.45
N PHE A 32 18.69 -8.52 8.10
CA PHE A 32 18.42 -8.69 9.53
C PHE A 32 19.48 -9.56 10.20
N ASP A 33 19.77 -9.31 11.47
CA ASP A 33 20.71 -10.09 12.27
C ASP A 33 19.99 -11.20 13.04
N ASP A 34 18.84 -10.88 13.65
CA ASP A 34 17.98 -11.81 14.35
C ASP A 34 16.78 -12.20 13.52
N MET A 35 16.26 -13.41 13.70
CA MET A 35 15.17 -13.93 12.91
C MET A 35 13.96 -13.00 12.87
N VAL A 36 13.59 -12.60 11.65
CA VAL A 36 12.33 -11.89 11.34
C VAL A 36 11.47 -12.83 10.51
N TRP A 37 10.36 -13.25 11.07
CA TRP A 37 9.42 -14.12 10.37
C TRP A 37 8.61 -13.32 9.34
N ILE A 38 8.10 -13.99 8.32
CA ILE A 38 7.27 -13.34 7.31
C ILE A 38 5.96 -12.78 7.91
N GLU A 39 5.47 -13.43 8.96
CA GLU A 39 4.31 -12.99 9.73
C GLU A 39 4.59 -11.69 10.48
N ASP A 40 5.81 -11.49 11.01
CA ASP A 40 6.21 -10.22 11.63
C ASP A 40 6.15 -9.08 10.61
N LEU A 41 6.68 -9.31 9.39
CA LEU A 41 6.63 -8.33 8.30
C LEU A 41 5.19 -8.05 7.85
N GLN A 42 4.35 -9.09 7.79
CA GLN A 42 2.95 -8.92 7.45
C GLN A 42 2.23 -8.07 8.50
N GLU A 43 2.47 -8.32 9.77
CA GLU A 43 1.89 -7.53 10.87
C GLU A 43 2.35 -6.06 10.80
N MET A 44 3.65 -5.81 10.59
CA MET A 44 4.19 -4.46 10.40
C MET A 44 3.51 -3.73 9.24
N CYS A 45 3.34 -4.42 8.09
CA CYS A 45 2.69 -3.86 6.93
C CYS A 45 1.19 -3.56 7.19
N ALA A 46 0.49 -4.49 7.81
CA ALA A 46 -0.92 -4.33 8.17
C ALA A 46 -1.12 -3.14 9.11
N LYS A 47 -0.27 -3.03 10.12
CA LYS A 47 -0.28 -1.93 11.09
C LYS A 47 0.03 -0.58 10.45
N ALA A 48 0.98 -0.54 9.51
CA ALA A 48 1.34 0.68 8.79
C ALA A 48 0.24 1.14 7.84
N LEU A 49 -0.28 0.22 7.03
CA LEU A 49 -1.14 0.56 5.91
C LEU A 49 -2.62 0.58 6.26
N MET A 50 -3.06 -0.27 7.17
CA MET A 50 -4.45 -0.40 7.68
C MET A 50 -5.51 -0.65 6.58
N THR A 51 -5.08 -1.07 5.40
CA THR A 51 -5.94 -1.32 4.23
C THR A 51 -5.49 -2.59 3.52
N GLU A 52 -5.76 -3.74 4.14
CA GLU A 52 -5.42 -5.04 3.59
C GLU A 52 -6.32 -5.44 2.42
N THR A 53 -5.73 -6.13 1.44
CA THR A 53 -6.51 -6.75 0.36
C THR A 53 -7.23 -7.99 0.89
N GLN A 54 -8.55 -8.04 0.70
CA GLN A 54 -9.36 -9.19 1.07
C GLN A 54 -9.40 -10.21 -0.07
N VAL A 55 -9.18 -11.49 0.26
CA VAL A 55 -9.16 -12.58 -0.74
C VAL A 55 -10.59 -13.01 -1.11
N VAL A 56 -11.49 -13.01 -0.14
CA VAL A 56 -12.91 -13.36 -0.33
C VAL A 56 -13.76 -12.31 0.38
N VAL A 57 -14.63 -11.65 -0.39
CA VAL A 57 -15.53 -10.63 0.14
C VAL A 57 -16.97 -10.97 -0.24
N LYS A 58 -17.87 -10.76 0.70
CA LYS A 58 -19.31 -10.74 0.44
C LYS A 58 -19.72 -9.31 0.10
N ARG A 59 -20.92 -9.14 -0.44
CA ARG A 59 -21.42 -7.82 -0.84
C ARG A 59 -21.45 -6.80 0.31
N GLU A 60 -21.70 -7.27 1.52
CA GLU A 60 -21.70 -6.45 2.73
C GLU A 60 -20.27 -6.00 3.10
N ASP A 61 -19.30 -6.86 2.85
CA ASP A 61 -17.88 -6.59 3.10
C ASP A 61 -17.33 -5.55 2.10
N GLU A 62 -17.83 -5.53 0.86
CA GLU A 62 -17.42 -4.54 -0.15
C GLU A 62 -17.70 -3.11 0.31
N MET A 63 -18.84 -2.88 0.97
CA MET A 63 -19.18 -1.55 1.50
C MET A 63 -18.30 -1.20 2.69
N ALA A 64 -18.09 -2.13 3.61
CA ALA A 64 -17.20 -1.93 4.76
C ALA A 64 -15.76 -1.66 4.31
N PHE A 65 -15.30 -2.34 3.27
CA PHE A 65 -13.99 -2.13 2.67
C PHE A 65 -13.87 -0.76 1.99
N ALA A 66 -14.90 -0.31 1.28
CA ALA A 66 -14.93 1.03 0.69
C ALA A 66 -14.89 2.14 1.75
N GLU A 67 -15.60 1.96 2.88
CA GLU A 67 -15.54 2.88 4.02
C GLU A 67 -14.14 2.88 4.68
N LEU A 68 -13.54 1.70 4.87
CA LEU A 68 -12.19 1.55 5.42
C LEU A 68 -11.17 2.29 4.56
N ASN A 69 -11.18 2.05 3.24
CA ASN A 69 -10.28 2.73 2.31
C ASN A 69 -10.49 4.24 2.30
N GLY A 70 -11.75 4.70 2.35
CA GLY A 70 -12.08 6.12 2.44
C GLY A 70 -11.57 6.79 3.73
N SER A 71 -11.43 6.01 4.81
CA SER A 71 -10.91 6.49 6.10
C SER A 71 -9.38 6.57 6.15
N TYR A 72 -8.69 5.83 5.30
CA TYR A 72 -7.24 5.69 5.30
C TYR A 72 -6.61 6.05 3.96
N LEU A 73 -7.12 7.11 3.32
CA LEU A 73 -6.53 7.64 2.09
C LEU A 73 -5.07 8.05 2.33
N LYS A 74 -4.20 7.64 1.43
CA LYS A 74 -2.77 7.99 1.48
C LYS A 74 -2.17 8.02 0.08
N PHE A 75 -1.21 8.91 -0.11
CA PHE A 75 -0.37 8.91 -1.30
C PHE A 75 0.66 7.76 -1.23
N VAL A 76 1.26 7.45 -2.36
CA VAL A 76 2.28 6.40 -2.44
C VAL A 76 3.48 6.72 -1.53
N GLU A 77 3.82 7.99 -1.39
CA GLU A 77 4.88 8.46 -0.51
C GLU A 77 4.52 8.28 0.97
N ASP A 78 3.24 8.50 1.33
CA ASP A 78 2.77 8.31 2.70
C ASP A 78 2.81 6.84 3.09
N ALA A 79 2.39 5.95 2.17
CA ALA A 79 2.51 4.51 2.38
C ALA A 79 3.97 4.09 2.63
N ALA A 80 4.90 4.62 1.82
CA ALA A 80 6.32 4.34 1.98
C ALA A 80 6.88 4.88 3.31
N ARG A 81 6.48 6.08 3.76
CA ARG A 81 6.90 6.66 5.05
C ARG A 81 6.39 5.86 6.24
N LEU A 82 5.11 5.46 6.22
CA LEU A 82 4.53 4.64 7.30
C LEU A 82 5.24 3.30 7.44
N LEU A 83 5.57 2.66 6.32
CA LEU A 83 6.36 1.42 6.32
C LEU A 83 7.78 1.65 6.81
N TYR A 84 8.40 2.76 6.39
CA TYR A 84 9.73 3.15 6.86
C TYR A 84 9.76 3.27 8.39
N GLU A 85 8.78 3.93 8.99
CA GLU A 85 8.67 4.07 10.44
C GLU A 85 8.56 2.72 11.14
N GLN A 86 7.76 1.79 10.61
CA GLN A 86 7.63 0.46 11.19
C GLN A 86 8.92 -0.36 11.10
N LEU A 87 9.58 -0.38 9.92
CA LEU A 87 10.82 -1.14 9.74
C LEU A 87 11.98 -0.55 10.53
N SER A 88 12.08 0.78 10.61
CA SER A 88 13.12 1.47 11.40
C SER A 88 12.94 1.29 12.90
N GLY A 89 11.74 0.91 13.36
CA GLY A 89 11.44 0.68 14.78
C GLY A 89 11.77 -0.73 15.25
N ASP A 90 12.17 -1.65 14.38
CA ASP A 90 12.52 -3.03 14.73
C ASP A 90 14.05 -3.21 14.74
N ASP A 91 14.63 -3.38 15.91
CA ASP A 91 16.09 -3.49 16.11
C ASP A 91 16.73 -4.69 15.41
N ARG A 92 15.93 -5.70 15.03
CA ARG A 92 16.38 -6.87 14.27
C ARG A 92 16.71 -6.53 12.82
N ILE A 93 16.07 -5.47 12.27
CA ILE A 93 16.24 -5.05 10.87
C ILE A 93 17.39 -4.05 10.78
N LYS A 94 18.42 -4.38 10.01
CA LYS A 94 19.64 -3.57 9.88
C LYS A 94 19.65 -2.70 8.64
N ASP A 95 19.09 -3.21 7.57
CA ASP A 95 18.96 -2.47 6.31
C ASP A 95 17.65 -2.86 5.62
N PHE A 96 17.09 -1.93 4.86
CA PHE A 96 15.87 -2.21 4.12
C PHE A 96 15.70 -1.29 2.91
N ARG A 97 14.92 -1.81 1.96
CA ARG A 97 14.39 -1.07 0.82
C ARG A 97 12.90 -1.30 0.71
N ILE A 98 12.16 -0.23 0.51
CA ILE A 98 10.72 -0.21 0.31
C ILE A 98 10.45 0.36 -1.09
N ILE A 99 9.68 -0.33 -1.90
CA ILE A 99 9.17 0.16 -3.18
C ILE A 99 7.66 0.04 -3.14
N CYS A 100 6.98 1.17 -3.08
CA CYS A 100 5.52 1.24 -3.16
C CYS A 100 5.11 1.66 -4.58
N SER A 101 4.11 0.99 -5.14
CA SER A 101 3.49 1.32 -6.42
C SER A 101 1.98 1.40 -6.24
N HIS A 102 1.39 2.54 -6.59
CA HIS A 102 -0.04 2.71 -6.73
C HIS A 102 -0.41 2.61 -8.21
N GLN A 103 -1.18 1.56 -8.55
CA GLN A 103 -1.59 1.31 -9.93
C GLN A 103 -2.71 2.26 -10.31
N GLU A 104 -2.42 3.14 -11.27
CA GLU A 104 -3.36 4.16 -11.72
C GLU A 104 -4.31 3.62 -12.79
N SER A 105 -5.60 3.93 -12.66
CA SER A 105 -6.62 3.55 -13.64
C SER A 105 -6.91 4.65 -14.66
N LEU A 106 -6.54 5.90 -14.36
CA LEU A 106 -6.81 7.07 -15.21
C LEU A 106 -5.60 7.51 -16.02
N HIS A 107 -4.40 7.11 -15.63
CA HIS A 107 -3.15 7.49 -16.27
C HIS A 107 -2.44 6.28 -16.87
N SER A 108 -1.60 6.53 -17.85
CA SER A 108 -0.78 5.47 -18.48
C SER A 108 0.45 5.08 -17.66
N HIS A 109 0.59 5.60 -16.45
CA HIS A 109 1.70 5.35 -15.55
C HIS A 109 1.22 5.16 -14.10
N ASP A 110 1.95 4.35 -13.35
CA ASP A 110 1.73 4.17 -11.93
C ASP A 110 2.52 5.22 -11.13
N ALA A 111 2.07 5.51 -9.92
CA ALA A 111 2.84 6.31 -8.97
C ALA A 111 3.75 5.40 -8.16
N ILE A 112 5.06 5.70 -8.13
CA ILE A 112 6.07 4.88 -7.45
C ILE A 112 6.84 5.72 -6.44
N SER A 113 7.04 5.16 -5.24
CA SER A 113 7.89 5.72 -4.21
C SER A 113 8.91 4.68 -3.74
N VAL A 114 10.17 5.11 -3.60
CA VAL A 114 11.28 4.26 -3.12
C VAL A 114 11.88 4.88 -1.88
N MET A 115 11.96 4.12 -0.81
CA MET A 115 12.64 4.50 0.43
C MET A 115 13.67 3.44 0.84
N LEU A 116 14.74 3.91 1.42
CA LEU A 116 15.87 3.11 1.88
C LEU A 116 16.20 3.47 3.33
N ALA A 117 16.73 2.51 4.08
CA ALA A 117 17.37 2.80 5.35
C ALA A 117 18.53 3.80 5.19
N PRO A 118 18.94 4.53 6.24
CA PRO A 118 20.11 5.38 6.19
C PRO A 118 21.36 4.55 5.85
N ASN A 119 22.16 5.01 4.88
CA ASN A 119 23.37 4.32 4.39
C ASN A 119 23.12 2.89 3.86
N SER A 120 21.94 2.65 3.31
CA SER A 120 21.55 1.36 2.78
C SER A 120 22.51 0.83 1.70
N SER A 121 22.75 -0.47 1.73
CA SER A 121 23.46 -1.22 0.69
C SER A 121 22.57 -1.52 -0.53
N PHE A 122 21.25 -1.42 -0.39
CA PHE A 122 20.31 -1.66 -1.48
C PHE A 122 20.36 -0.55 -2.53
N SER A 123 20.16 -0.92 -3.80
CA SER A 123 20.03 0.04 -4.90
C SER A 123 18.70 0.81 -4.81
N ARG A 124 18.73 2.07 -5.24
CA ARG A 124 17.52 2.89 -5.46
C ARG A 124 16.81 2.57 -6.76
N ASP A 125 17.39 1.72 -7.60
CA ASP A 125 16.83 1.40 -8.90
C ASP A 125 15.49 0.66 -8.74
N VAL A 126 14.52 1.07 -9.52
CA VAL A 126 13.24 0.39 -9.62
C VAL A 126 13.40 -0.76 -10.61
N PRO A 127 13.08 -2.01 -10.25
CA PRO A 127 13.16 -3.14 -11.16
C PRO A 127 12.37 -2.89 -12.45
N HIS A 128 12.93 -3.29 -13.59
CA HIS A 128 12.33 -3.06 -14.91
C HIS A 128 10.90 -3.64 -15.03
N GLU A 129 10.61 -4.72 -14.31
CA GLU A 129 9.28 -5.33 -14.30
C GLU A 129 8.21 -4.39 -13.71
N LEU A 130 8.59 -3.46 -12.84
CA LEU A 130 7.68 -2.42 -12.35
C LEU A 130 7.47 -1.29 -13.34
N TRP A 131 8.43 -1.08 -14.26
CA TRP A 131 8.29 -0.13 -15.36
C TRP A 131 7.48 -0.71 -16.53
N SER A 132 7.50 -2.02 -16.72
CA SER A 132 6.78 -2.67 -17.82
C SER A 132 5.27 -2.70 -17.64
N SER A 133 4.78 -2.56 -16.40
CA SER A 133 3.35 -2.32 -16.15
C SER A 133 2.87 -0.94 -16.64
N LEU A 134 3.82 -0.04 -16.95
CA LEU A 134 3.56 1.29 -17.48
C LEU A 134 3.24 1.31 -18.98
N ILE A 135 3.39 0.19 -19.69
CA ILE A 135 3.19 0.10 -21.14
C ILE A 135 2.24 -1.05 -21.47
N HIS A 136 1.03 -1.00 -20.98
CA HIS A 136 -0.09 -1.67 -21.61
C HIS A 136 -0.99 -0.64 -22.28
N ILE A 137 -0.55 -0.24 -23.49
CA ILE A 137 -1.44 0.35 -24.48
C ILE A 137 -2.06 -0.85 -25.20
N SER A 138 -3.27 -1.17 -24.88
CA SER A 138 -4.13 -2.02 -25.70
C SER A 138 -5.08 -1.15 -26.48
#